data_de49cd10b1051699aad2d405b03511eb
#
_entry.id   de49cd10b1051699aad2d405b03511eb
#
_cell.length_a   1.000
_cell.length_b   1.000
_cell.length_c   1.000
_cell.angle_alpha   90.00
_cell.angle_beta   90.00
_cell.angle_gamma   90.00
#
_symmetry.space_group_name_H-M   'P 1'
#
loop_
_entity.id
_entity.type
_entity.pdbx_description
1 polymer ?
#
loop_
_entity_poly.entity_id
_entity_poly.type
_entity_poly.pdbx_seq_one_letter_code
_entity_poly.pdbx_strand_id
1 'polypeptide(L)'
;MDVPGSDPAARAIPLAEHVDHGFTHIALQVSELDRSLEFYERYADMTPVHRRTSSDGVRVAWISDHTRPFIIVLLETDVSHPLGGWAHLGVGLDSRREVDRRLALAEAEGHPTFGPHDSGPPAGYYGIVVDPDGHNLELAHGQEVAFSVEHDHDPLNG
;
A
#
# COMPACT_ATOMS: atom_id res chain seq x y z
N MET A 1 -23.57 34.44 -23.98
CA MET A 1 -23.52 33.00 -23.62
C MET A 1 -22.75 32.90 -22.32
N ASP A 2 -23.49 32.90 -21.22
CA ASP A 2 -22.89 32.82 -19.89
C ASP A 2 -22.52 31.38 -19.58
N VAL A 3 -21.27 31.16 -19.22
CA VAL A 3 -20.77 29.90 -18.69
C VAL A 3 -21.21 29.82 -17.23
N PRO A 4 -21.97 28.78 -16.80
CA PRO A 4 -22.39 28.66 -15.41
C PRO A 4 -21.15 28.44 -14.55
N GLY A 5 -20.97 29.29 -13.55
CA GLY A 5 -19.89 29.29 -12.60
C GLY A 5 -19.80 27.98 -11.85
N SER A 6 -18.58 27.48 -11.76
CA SER A 6 -18.18 26.44 -10.82
C SER A 6 -18.52 26.92 -9.40
N ASP A 7 -19.38 26.17 -8.73
CA ASP A 7 -19.74 26.38 -7.32
C ASP A 7 -18.45 26.17 -6.44
N PRO A 8 -17.93 27.19 -5.76
CA PRO A 8 -16.74 27.03 -4.91
C PRO A 8 -17.06 26.47 -3.53
N ALA A 9 -18.26 25.97 -3.32
CA ALA A 9 -18.69 25.37 -2.06
C ALA A 9 -18.80 23.85 -2.18
N ALA A 10 -17.75 23.16 -2.62
CA ALA A 10 -17.52 21.79 -2.18
C ALA A 10 -17.27 21.88 -0.67
N ARG A 11 -18.35 21.75 0.08
CA ARG A 11 -18.42 21.86 1.54
C ARG A 11 -17.48 20.80 2.11
N ALA A 12 -16.31 21.21 2.60
CA ALA A 12 -15.45 20.35 3.35
C ALA A 12 -16.28 19.74 4.50
N ILE A 13 -16.43 18.41 4.49
CA ILE A 13 -17.18 17.72 5.54
C ILE A 13 -16.40 17.97 6.85
N PRO A 14 -17.05 18.46 7.91
CA PRO A 14 -16.37 18.73 9.18
C PRO A 14 -15.70 17.43 9.69
N LEU A 15 -14.47 17.53 10.19
CA LEU A 15 -13.70 16.41 10.78
C LEU A 15 -14.51 15.60 11.82
N ALA A 16 -15.44 16.23 12.53
CA ALA A 16 -16.32 15.60 13.50
C ALA A 16 -17.37 14.63 12.91
N GLU A 17 -17.58 14.65 11.58
CA GLU A 17 -18.51 13.74 10.87
C GLU A 17 -17.81 12.54 10.24
N HIS A 18 -16.46 12.51 10.25
CA HIS A 18 -15.68 11.37 9.78
C HIS A 18 -15.23 10.52 10.97
N VAL A 19 -15.78 9.32 11.06
CA VAL A 19 -15.33 8.31 12.02
C VAL A 19 -14.79 7.13 11.21
N ASP A 20 -13.47 6.89 11.33
CA ASP A 20 -12.84 5.74 10.71
C ASP A 20 -13.14 4.48 11.51
N HIS A 21 -13.63 3.43 10.86
CA HIS A 21 -13.93 2.12 11.43
C HIS A 21 -13.10 1.02 10.77
N GLY A 22 -12.84 -0.06 11.51
CA GLY A 22 -12.09 -1.20 11.03
C GLY A 22 -10.59 -0.93 10.96
N PHE A 23 -9.90 -1.60 10.03
CA PHE A 23 -8.47 -1.40 9.81
C PHE A 23 -8.22 -0.04 9.17
N THR A 24 -7.49 0.83 9.86
CA THR A 24 -7.16 2.18 9.40
C THR A 24 -5.71 2.32 8.94
N HIS A 25 -4.79 1.57 9.54
CA HIS A 25 -3.36 1.69 9.23
C HIS A 25 -2.53 0.49 9.66
N ILE A 26 -1.31 0.43 9.12
CA ILE A 26 -0.17 -0.31 9.64
C ILE A 26 1.00 0.65 9.84
N ALA A 27 1.83 0.42 10.86
CA ALA A 27 3.03 1.21 11.09
C ALA A 27 4.28 0.37 10.79
N LEU A 28 5.23 0.95 10.05
CA LEU A 28 6.52 0.35 9.72
C LEU A 28 7.66 1.24 10.19
N GLN A 29 8.69 0.62 10.75
CA GLN A 29 9.96 1.27 11.01
C GLN A 29 10.78 1.33 9.70
N VAL A 30 11.37 2.49 9.41
CA VAL A 30 12.24 2.67 8.24
C VAL A 30 13.52 3.40 8.65
N SER A 31 14.67 3.01 8.11
CA SER A 31 15.95 3.61 8.47
C SER A 31 16.17 4.99 7.83
N GLU A 32 15.63 5.20 6.63
CA GLU A 32 15.69 6.45 5.87
C GLU A 32 14.33 6.74 5.23
N LEU A 33 13.60 7.71 5.77
CA LEU A 33 12.22 8.00 5.37
C LEU A 33 12.10 8.34 3.87
N ASP A 34 12.99 9.18 3.33
CA ASP A 34 12.88 9.63 1.94
C ASP A 34 13.11 8.47 0.96
N ARG A 35 14.03 7.57 1.24
CA ARG A 35 14.29 6.36 0.47
C ARG A 35 13.07 5.40 0.46
N SER A 36 12.42 5.24 1.61
CA SER A 36 11.20 4.44 1.70
C SER A 36 10.03 5.09 0.95
N LEU A 37 9.89 6.41 1.03
CA LEU A 37 8.87 7.13 0.26
C LEU A 37 9.04 6.94 -1.26
N GLU A 38 10.27 7.04 -1.78
CA GLU A 38 10.57 6.77 -3.19
C GLU A 38 10.22 5.33 -3.58
N PHE A 39 10.53 4.36 -2.72
CA PHE A 39 10.21 2.96 -2.95
C PHE A 39 8.70 2.71 -3.05
N TYR A 40 7.92 3.15 -2.06
CA TYR A 40 6.47 2.91 -2.03
C TYR A 40 5.73 3.69 -3.12
N GLU A 41 6.19 4.89 -3.51
CA GLU A 41 5.66 5.60 -4.65
C GLU A 41 5.92 4.84 -5.96
N ARG A 42 7.14 4.33 -6.14
CA ARG A 42 7.59 3.67 -7.37
C ARG A 42 6.95 2.32 -7.60
N TYR A 43 6.79 1.51 -6.55
CA TYR A 43 6.33 0.12 -6.67
C TYR A 43 4.90 -0.11 -6.22
N ALA A 44 4.30 0.79 -5.47
CA ALA A 44 2.95 0.64 -4.91
C ALA A 44 2.03 1.84 -5.18
N ASP A 45 2.48 2.84 -5.97
CA ASP A 45 1.73 4.07 -6.28
C ASP A 45 1.25 4.84 -5.04
N MET A 46 1.99 4.72 -3.91
CA MET A 46 1.64 5.36 -2.65
C MET A 46 2.32 6.72 -2.52
N THR A 47 1.54 7.74 -2.21
CA THR A 47 2.04 9.10 -2.01
C THR A 47 1.82 9.59 -0.58
N PRO A 48 2.68 10.50 -0.08
CA PRO A 48 2.51 11.05 1.27
C PRO A 48 1.23 11.90 1.37
N VAL A 49 0.38 11.58 2.36
CA VAL A 49 -0.82 12.34 2.71
C VAL A 49 -0.63 13.17 3.98
N HIS A 50 0.38 12.84 4.80
CA HIS A 50 0.77 13.60 5.98
C HIS A 50 2.25 13.41 6.28
N ARG A 51 2.91 14.46 6.78
CA ARG A 51 4.30 14.42 7.28
C ARG A 51 4.42 15.23 8.55
N ARG A 52 5.22 14.74 9.48
CA ARG A 52 5.59 15.48 10.71
C ARG A 52 6.97 15.05 11.20
N THR A 53 7.55 15.89 12.05
CA THR A 53 8.69 15.52 12.91
C THR A 53 8.23 15.66 14.34
N SER A 54 8.41 14.63 15.16
CA SER A 54 8.09 14.66 16.57
C SER A 54 9.11 15.48 17.37
N SER A 55 8.81 15.77 18.63
CA SER A 55 9.68 16.60 19.50
C SER A 55 11.05 15.96 19.78
N ASP A 56 11.15 14.64 19.69
CA ASP A 56 12.38 13.85 19.81
C ASP A 56 13.13 13.68 18.49
N GLY A 57 12.66 14.32 17.41
CA GLY A 57 13.32 14.33 16.11
C GLY A 57 12.93 13.19 15.17
N VAL A 58 12.05 12.29 15.56
CA VAL A 58 11.57 11.19 14.69
C VAL A 58 10.73 11.77 13.57
N ARG A 59 11.13 11.50 12.33
CA ARG A 59 10.38 11.85 11.12
C ARG A 59 9.32 10.80 10.85
N VAL A 60 8.10 11.24 10.56
CA VAL A 60 6.95 10.37 10.30
C VAL A 60 6.26 10.81 9.01
N ALA A 61 5.92 9.86 8.17
CA ALA A 61 5.05 10.08 7.01
C ALA A 61 3.90 9.07 7.00
N TRP A 62 2.73 9.53 6.58
CA TRP A 62 1.59 8.69 6.24
C TRP A 62 1.47 8.63 4.73
N ILE A 63 1.45 7.43 4.18
CA ILE A 63 1.33 7.20 2.75
C ILE A 63 0.05 6.44 2.42
N SER A 64 -0.52 6.69 1.24
CA SER A 64 -1.75 6.07 0.75
C SER A 64 -1.71 5.88 -0.76
N ASP A 65 -2.36 4.84 -1.26
CA ASP A 65 -2.68 4.63 -2.67
C ASP A 65 -4.00 5.31 -3.09
N HIS A 66 -4.66 6.00 -2.17
CA HIS A 66 -5.94 6.69 -2.35
C HIS A 66 -7.13 5.81 -2.81
N THR A 67 -6.99 4.48 -2.76
CA THR A 67 -8.07 3.56 -3.19
C THR A 67 -9.08 3.30 -2.08
N ARG A 68 -8.68 3.49 -0.82
CA ARG A 68 -9.51 3.27 0.37
C ARG A 68 -8.97 4.09 1.56
N PRO A 69 -9.76 4.28 2.64
CA PRO A 69 -9.32 4.97 3.84
C PRO A 69 -8.37 4.09 4.67
N PHE A 70 -7.19 3.80 4.12
CA PHE A 70 -6.13 3.03 4.75
C PHE A 70 -4.79 3.68 4.48
N ILE A 71 -3.91 3.69 5.48
CA ILE A 71 -2.57 4.28 5.37
C ILE A 71 -1.48 3.33 5.90
N ILE A 72 -0.28 3.52 5.38
CA ILE A 72 0.94 3.02 5.99
C ILE A 72 1.63 4.20 6.69
N VAL A 73 1.89 4.04 7.98
CA VAL A 73 2.66 5.00 8.77
C VAL A 73 4.13 4.59 8.73
N LEU A 74 4.97 5.41 8.11
CA LEU A 74 6.42 5.21 8.10
C LEU A 74 7.03 6.02 9.24
N LEU A 75 7.79 5.36 10.13
CA LEU A 75 8.50 5.98 11.25
C LEU A 75 10.00 5.82 11.03
N GLU A 76 10.72 6.94 10.89
CA GLU A 76 12.17 6.92 10.71
C GLU A 76 12.87 6.61 12.04
N THR A 77 13.29 5.38 12.20
CA THR A 77 13.94 4.86 13.41
C THR A 77 14.72 3.58 13.08
N ASP A 78 15.45 3.04 14.03
CA ASP A 78 16.09 1.73 13.87
C ASP A 78 15.07 0.65 13.59
N VAL A 79 15.31 -0.14 12.55
CA VAL A 79 14.41 -1.22 12.12
C VAL A 79 14.73 -2.49 12.91
N SER A 80 13.85 -2.84 13.83
CA SER A 80 14.03 -4.02 14.69
C SER A 80 13.27 -5.26 14.20
N HIS A 81 12.14 -5.05 13.53
CA HIS A 81 11.25 -6.13 13.09
C HIS A 81 10.69 -5.82 11.69
N PRO A 82 11.42 -6.10 10.60
CA PRO A 82 10.89 -5.95 9.26
C PRO A 82 9.77 -6.98 9.00
N LEU A 83 8.82 -6.62 8.13
CA LEU A 83 7.84 -7.56 7.59
C LEU A 83 8.55 -8.51 6.62
N GLY A 84 9.20 -9.53 7.15
CA GLY A 84 9.98 -10.49 6.38
C GLY A 84 9.40 -11.90 6.43
N GLY A 85 10.04 -12.84 5.72
CA GLY A 85 9.54 -14.20 5.59
C GLY A 85 8.17 -14.23 4.90
N TRP A 86 7.15 -14.73 5.57
CA TRP A 86 5.76 -14.76 5.05
C TRP A 86 4.97 -13.47 5.34
N ALA A 87 5.45 -12.61 6.25
CA ALA A 87 4.79 -11.34 6.51
C ALA A 87 5.08 -10.34 5.38
N HIS A 88 4.03 -9.71 4.85
CA HIS A 88 4.15 -8.78 3.74
C HIS A 88 2.98 -7.78 3.72
N LEU A 89 3.17 -6.70 2.97
CA LEU A 89 2.09 -5.83 2.50
C LEU A 89 1.71 -6.28 1.09
N GLY A 90 0.42 -6.29 0.75
CA GLY A 90 -0.05 -6.65 -0.59
C GLY A 90 -0.73 -5.48 -1.29
N VAL A 91 -0.38 -5.25 -2.58
CA VAL A 91 -1.04 -4.30 -3.47
C VAL A 91 -1.54 -4.99 -4.73
N GLY A 92 -2.77 -4.66 -5.13
CA GLY A 92 -3.36 -5.16 -6.37
C GLY A 92 -2.95 -4.31 -7.56
N LEU A 93 -2.59 -4.96 -8.67
CA LEU A 93 -2.22 -4.35 -9.95
C LEU A 93 -3.18 -4.77 -11.07
N ASP A 94 -3.27 -3.95 -12.10
CA ASP A 94 -4.25 -4.10 -13.19
C ASP A 94 -4.04 -5.35 -14.07
N SER A 95 -2.82 -5.90 -14.11
CA SER A 95 -2.50 -7.04 -14.98
C SER A 95 -1.28 -7.83 -14.50
N ARG A 96 -1.18 -9.10 -14.92
CA ARG A 96 0.04 -9.91 -14.78
C ARG A 96 1.27 -9.22 -15.37
N ARG A 97 1.11 -8.60 -16.53
CA ARG A 97 2.19 -7.86 -17.19
C ARG A 97 2.72 -6.71 -16.32
N GLU A 98 1.85 -6.05 -15.56
CA GLU A 98 2.28 -4.99 -14.66
C GLU A 98 3.04 -5.54 -13.44
N VAL A 99 2.64 -6.71 -12.92
CA VAL A 99 3.41 -7.43 -11.91
C VAL A 99 4.81 -7.75 -12.44
N ASP A 100 4.91 -8.38 -13.61
CA ASP A 100 6.20 -8.75 -14.23
C ASP A 100 7.08 -7.51 -14.48
N ARG A 101 6.47 -6.42 -14.97
CA ARG A 101 7.20 -5.17 -15.25
C ARG A 101 7.80 -4.56 -13.98
N ARG A 102 7.04 -4.52 -12.88
CA ARG A 102 7.52 -3.95 -11.61
C ARG A 102 8.56 -4.84 -10.95
N LEU A 103 8.42 -6.16 -11.01
CA LEU A 103 9.43 -7.10 -10.53
C LEU A 103 10.75 -6.92 -11.30
N ALA A 104 10.70 -6.90 -12.63
CA ALA A 104 11.90 -6.71 -13.46
C ALA A 104 12.56 -5.34 -13.21
N LEU A 105 11.76 -4.28 -13.00
CA LEU A 105 12.27 -2.97 -12.66
C LEU A 105 12.98 -2.97 -11.29
N ALA A 106 12.36 -3.58 -10.28
CA ALA A 106 12.93 -3.68 -8.95
C ALA A 106 14.25 -4.47 -8.94
N GLU A 107 14.33 -5.58 -9.67
CA GLU A 107 15.54 -6.35 -9.85
C GLU A 107 16.64 -5.53 -10.53
N ALA A 108 16.32 -4.81 -11.59
CA ALA A 108 17.26 -3.93 -12.29
C ALA A 108 17.77 -2.78 -11.41
N GLU A 109 16.97 -2.34 -10.43
CA GLU A 109 17.34 -1.31 -9.45
C GLU A 109 18.01 -1.88 -8.19
N GLY A 110 18.23 -3.20 -8.13
CA GLY A 110 18.99 -3.87 -7.08
C GLY A 110 18.17 -4.26 -5.84
N HIS A 111 16.82 -4.22 -5.93
CA HIS A 111 15.96 -4.76 -4.87
C HIS A 111 15.85 -6.28 -5.00
N PRO A 112 15.94 -7.05 -3.89
CA PRO A 112 15.63 -8.47 -3.92
C PRO A 112 14.17 -8.70 -4.35
N THR A 113 13.96 -9.69 -5.23
CA THR A 113 12.64 -10.07 -5.72
C THR A 113 12.42 -11.58 -5.59
N PHE A 114 11.16 -12.00 -5.47
CA PHE A 114 10.75 -13.40 -5.44
C PHE A 114 9.51 -13.58 -6.31
N GLY A 115 9.46 -14.66 -7.07
CA GLY A 115 8.39 -14.94 -8.02
C GLY A 115 8.75 -14.50 -9.44
N PRO A 116 7.76 -14.31 -10.34
CA PRO A 116 6.33 -14.41 -10.05
C PRO A 116 5.83 -15.84 -9.83
N HIS A 117 4.69 -15.97 -9.14
CA HIS A 117 3.99 -17.23 -8.92
C HIS A 117 2.51 -17.10 -9.32
N ASP A 118 1.94 -18.17 -9.87
CA ASP A 118 0.50 -18.28 -10.14
C ASP A 118 -0.09 -19.35 -9.23
N SER A 119 -0.82 -18.91 -8.22
CA SER A 119 -1.47 -19.81 -7.25
C SER A 119 -2.96 -20.04 -7.56
N GLY A 120 -3.49 -19.39 -8.61
CA GLY A 120 -4.91 -19.43 -8.92
C GLY A 120 -5.78 -18.73 -7.87
N PRO A 121 -7.12 -18.80 -8.02
CA PRO A 121 -8.04 -18.21 -7.04
C PRO A 121 -7.91 -18.85 -5.65
N PRO A 122 -8.10 -18.08 -4.56
CA PRO A 122 -8.30 -16.64 -4.52
C PRO A 122 -7.00 -15.81 -4.50
N ALA A 123 -5.82 -16.45 -4.44
CA ALA A 123 -4.53 -15.78 -4.26
C ALA A 123 -4.03 -15.05 -5.52
N GLY A 124 -4.32 -15.59 -6.71
CA GLY A 124 -3.97 -14.96 -7.97
C GLY A 124 -2.51 -15.12 -8.39
N TYR A 125 -2.04 -14.17 -9.18
CA TYR A 125 -0.68 -14.08 -9.70
C TYR A 125 0.09 -12.99 -8.98
N TYR A 126 1.24 -13.32 -8.38
CA TYR A 126 1.95 -12.39 -7.51
C TYR A 126 3.47 -12.60 -7.50
N GLY A 127 4.16 -11.58 -7.01
CA GLY A 127 5.58 -11.63 -6.68
C GLY A 127 5.91 -10.62 -5.59
N ILE A 128 7.07 -10.78 -4.96
CA ILE A 128 7.53 -9.96 -3.83
C ILE A 128 8.68 -9.07 -4.28
N VAL A 129 8.67 -7.82 -3.86
CA VAL A 129 9.81 -6.91 -3.86
C VAL A 129 10.16 -6.59 -2.41
N VAL A 130 11.44 -6.70 -2.05
CA VAL A 130 11.90 -6.33 -0.71
C VAL A 130 12.28 -4.86 -0.68
N ASP A 131 11.71 -4.12 0.27
CA ASP A 131 12.00 -2.71 0.44
C ASP A 131 13.42 -2.47 0.99
N PRO A 132 13.91 -1.22 1.08
CA PRO A 132 15.26 -0.93 1.56
C PRO A 132 15.57 -1.40 2.99
N ASP A 133 14.56 -1.66 3.80
CA ASP A 133 14.66 -2.04 5.21
C ASP A 133 14.30 -3.50 5.48
N GLY A 134 14.00 -4.28 4.43
CA GLY A 134 13.69 -5.70 4.53
C GLY A 134 12.20 -6.01 4.68
N HIS A 135 11.31 -5.02 4.48
CA HIS A 135 9.88 -5.27 4.42
C HIS A 135 9.50 -5.85 3.06
N ASN A 136 8.69 -6.90 3.06
CA ASN A 136 8.16 -7.52 1.86
C ASN A 136 6.94 -6.73 1.35
N LEU A 137 6.97 -6.38 0.06
CA LEU A 137 5.85 -5.83 -0.68
C LEU A 137 5.42 -6.85 -1.74
N GLU A 138 4.22 -7.42 -1.60
CA GLU A 138 3.63 -8.27 -2.62
C GLU A 138 2.93 -7.42 -3.69
N LEU A 139 3.28 -7.68 -4.93
CA LEU A 139 2.63 -7.15 -6.12
C LEU A 139 1.76 -8.25 -6.69
N ALA A 140 0.44 -8.06 -6.76
CA ALA A 140 -0.48 -9.11 -7.13
C ALA A 140 -1.50 -8.68 -8.18
N HIS A 141 -1.97 -9.66 -8.97
CA HIS A 141 -3.08 -9.50 -9.90
C HIS A 141 -4.05 -10.68 -9.79
N GLY A 142 -5.35 -10.37 -9.78
CA GLY A 142 -6.41 -11.39 -9.77
C GLY A 142 -6.63 -12.03 -8.40
N GLN A 143 -6.25 -11.34 -7.31
CA GLN A 143 -6.68 -11.72 -5.97
C GLN A 143 -8.17 -11.43 -5.81
N GLU A 144 -8.92 -12.41 -5.29
CA GLU A 144 -10.38 -12.33 -5.13
C GLU A 144 -10.78 -11.82 -3.74
N VAL A 145 -10.16 -10.70 -3.29
CA VAL A 145 -10.37 -10.17 -1.93
C VAL A 145 -11.81 -9.68 -1.74
N ALA A 146 -12.30 -8.83 -2.63
CA ALA A 146 -13.67 -8.31 -2.54
C ALA A 146 -14.70 -9.43 -2.66
N PHE A 147 -14.52 -10.33 -3.62
CA PHE A 147 -15.40 -11.48 -3.81
C PHE A 147 -15.44 -12.36 -2.56
N SER A 148 -14.29 -12.70 -1.99
CA SER A 148 -14.20 -13.55 -0.79
C SER A 148 -14.87 -12.91 0.42
N VAL A 149 -14.73 -11.59 0.62
CA VAL A 149 -15.40 -10.87 1.71
C VAL A 149 -16.91 -10.81 1.52
N GLU A 150 -17.38 -10.59 0.29
CA GLU A 150 -18.81 -10.47 -0.02
C GLU A 150 -19.56 -11.83 0.05
N HIS A 151 -18.87 -12.95 -0.19
CA HIS A 151 -19.46 -14.30 -0.26
C HIS A 151 -19.09 -15.19 0.92
N ASP A 152 -18.48 -14.66 1.98
CA ASP A 152 -18.08 -15.40 3.19
C ASP A 152 -19.27 -16.08 3.92
N HIS A 153 -20.47 -15.62 3.68
CA HIS A 153 -21.69 -16.15 4.32
C HIS A 153 -22.48 -17.14 3.45
N ASP A 154 -21.93 -17.59 2.31
CA ASP A 154 -22.59 -18.63 1.51
C ASP A 154 -22.39 -20.01 2.17
N PRO A 155 -23.46 -20.63 2.75
CA PRO A 155 -23.36 -21.92 3.44
C PRO A 155 -23.02 -23.09 2.49
N LEU A 156 -22.89 -22.85 1.18
CA LEU A 156 -22.56 -23.86 0.18
C LEU A 156 -21.05 -23.98 -0.09
N ASN A 157 -20.22 -23.08 0.50
CA ASN A 157 -18.77 -23.06 0.34
C ASN A 157 -18.02 -23.68 1.53
N GLY A 158 -18.66 -24.44 2.38
CA GLY A 158 -18.09 -25.18 3.51
C GLY A 158 -17.82 -26.65 3.22
#